data_7d308c5c3b9d3cfeeb174e7b23e4879c
#
_entry.id   7d308c5c3b9d3cfeeb174e7b23e4879c
#
_cell.length_a   1.000
_cell.length_b   1.000
_cell.length_c   1.000
_cell.angle_alpha   90.00
_cell.angle_beta   90.00
_cell.angle_gamma   90.00
#
_symmetry.space_group_name_H-M   'P 1'
#
loop_
_entity.id
_entity.type
_entity.pdbx_description
1 polymer ?
#
loop_
_entity_poly.entity_id
_entity_poly.type
_entity_poly.pdbx_seq_one_letter_code
_entity_poly.pdbx_strand_id
1 'polypeptide(L)'
;VDDLDVLGVTNGPGSFTGLRIGLAVVKGLALPRQIPCAGVSTMAALAYGLAGVLRTDDGALARRGQVYWGAFDLAAHDRLTPDTAAPVTTLENFVQTCKKPLFFVGDGATLCYNTYKNVPGVVCVPQPMQVLRGAGVALAARAMWERGECVPPAALLPDYHRLSQAERERAEREKTEGKQNEV
;
A
#
# COMPACT_ATOMS: atom_id res chain seq x y z
N VAL A 1 -17.25 20.40 1.83
CA VAL A 1 -16.14 20.13 2.79
C VAL A 1 -16.59 20.37 4.23
N ASP A 2 -17.65 21.17 4.40
CA ASP A 2 -18.10 21.64 5.70
C ASP A 2 -18.69 20.55 6.62
N ASP A 3 -19.18 19.48 6.03
CA ASP A 3 -19.82 18.34 6.71
C ASP A 3 -18.90 17.10 6.80
N LEU A 4 -17.59 17.29 6.63
CA LEU A 4 -16.61 16.20 6.69
C LEU A 4 -15.89 16.14 8.03
N ASP A 5 -15.94 14.99 8.68
CA ASP A 5 -15.25 14.72 9.95
C ASP A 5 -13.79 14.31 9.76
N VAL A 6 -13.47 13.71 8.61
CA VAL A 6 -12.12 13.22 8.27
C VAL A 6 -11.87 13.26 6.77
N LEU A 7 -10.62 13.50 6.37
CA LEU A 7 -10.16 13.37 5.00
C LEU A 7 -9.12 12.25 4.90
N GLY A 8 -9.42 11.24 4.06
CA GLY A 8 -8.54 10.12 3.80
C GLY A 8 -7.74 10.28 2.50
N VAL A 9 -6.48 9.91 2.53
CA VAL A 9 -5.61 9.89 1.35
C VAL A 9 -4.59 8.76 1.47
N THR A 10 -4.25 8.11 0.36
CA THR A 10 -3.14 7.17 0.38
C THR A 10 -1.82 7.93 0.56
N ASN A 11 -1.04 7.56 1.57
CA ASN A 11 0.26 8.17 1.86
C ASN A 11 1.47 7.33 1.44
N GLY A 12 1.24 6.09 0.98
CA GLY A 12 2.27 5.17 0.48
C GLY A 12 1.94 3.70 0.72
N PRO A 13 2.69 2.79 0.09
CA PRO A 13 3.64 3.01 -1.00
C PRO A 13 2.99 3.42 -2.31
N GLY A 14 3.72 4.15 -3.17
CA GLY A 14 3.18 4.60 -4.45
C GLY A 14 4.14 5.48 -5.26
N SER A 15 3.61 6.12 -6.31
CA SER A 15 4.36 7.09 -7.09
C SER A 15 4.76 8.30 -6.23
N PHE A 16 6.05 8.62 -6.19
CA PHE A 16 6.60 9.74 -5.43
C PHE A 16 5.89 11.08 -5.73
N THR A 17 5.72 11.39 -7.01
CA THR A 17 4.99 12.59 -7.44
C THR A 17 3.50 12.51 -7.12
N GLY A 18 2.87 11.35 -7.39
CA GLY A 18 1.45 11.16 -7.13
C GLY A 18 1.08 11.30 -5.65
N LEU A 19 1.88 10.72 -4.75
CA LEU A 19 1.70 10.85 -3.31
C LEU A 19 1.80 12.31 -2.85
N ARG A 20 2.81 13.06 -3.33
CA ARG A 20 2.97 14.47 -2.98
C ARG A 20 1.81 15.34 -3.44
N ILE A 21 1.33 15.12 -4.67
CA ILE A 21 0.18 15.85 -5.21
C ILE A 21 -1.07 15.53 -4.38
N GLY A 22 -1.36 14.26 -4.15
CA GLY A 22 -2.52 13.83 -3.36
C GLY A 22 -2.52 14.39 -1.94
N LEU A 23 -1.38 14.28 -1.26
CA LEU A 23 -1.20 14.83 0.09
C LEU A 23 -1.35 16.35 0.12
N ALA A 24 -0.76 17.08 -0.85
CA ALA A 24 -0.88 18.53 -0.92
C ALA A 24 -2.34 18.98 -1.11
N VAL A 25 -3.10 18.30 -1.97
CA VAL A 25 -4.52 18.59 -2.19
C VAL A 25 -5.31 18.37 -0.90
N VAL A 26 -5.14 17.23 -0.24
CA VAL A 26 -5.88 16.92 1.00
C VAL A 26 -5.51 17.88 2.12
N LYS A 27 -4.22 18.20 2.28
CA LYS A 27 -3.76 19.23 3.24
C LYS A 27 -4.41 20.58 2.96
N GLY A 28 -4.45 21.00 1.68
CA GLY A 28 -5.07 22.27 1.30
C GLY A 28 -6.56 22.35 1.62
N LEU A 29 -7.29 21.24 1.43
CA LEU A 29 -8.71 21.14 1.78
C LEU A 29 -8.95 21.08 3.30
N ALA A 30 -8.08 20.39 4.03
CA ALA A 30 -8.23 20.19 5.47
C ALA A 30 -7.81 21.40 6.31
N LEU A 31 -6.79 22.15 5.86
CA LEU A 31 -6.11 23.19 6.65
C LEU A 31 -7.03 24.31 7.15
N PRO A 32 -7.96 24.89 6.35
CA PRO A 32 -8.78 26.00 6.80
C PRO A 32 -9.67 25.69 7.99
N ARG A 33 -10.06 24.43 8.17
CA ARG A 33 -10.94 23.96 9.24
C ARG A 33 -10.28 22.98 10.20
N GLN A 34 -9.00 22.72 10.02
CA GLN A 34 -8.24 21.75 10.81
C GLN A 34 -8.89 20.34 10.80
N ILE A 35 -9.49 19.94 9.66
CA ILE A 35 -10.13 18.62 9.53
C ILE A 35 -9.05 17.54 9.71
N PRO A 36 -9.27 16.57 10.61
CA PRO A 36 -8.33 15.45 10.79
C PRO A 36 -8.08 14.71 9.48
N CYS A 37 -6.83 14.28 9.27
CA CYS A 37 -6.42 13.56 8.07
C CYS A 37 -5.99 12.13 8.40
N ALA A 38 -6.45 11.17 7.61
CA ALA A 38 -6.02 9.79 7.66
C ALA A 38 -5.04 9.52 6.52
N GLY A 39 -3.76 9.27 6.84
CA GLY A 39 -2.75 8.78 5.91
C GLY A 39 -2.88 7.27 5.76
N VAL A 40 -3.63 6.83 4.76
CA VAL A 40 -3.96 5.42 4.55
C VAL A 40 -2.87 4.71 3.76
N SER A 41 -2.37 3.57 4.25
CA SER A 41 -1.51 2.71 3.44
C SER A 41 -2.22 2.30 2.15
N THR A 42 -1.52 2.37 1.01
CA THR A 42 -2.05 1.92 -0.29
C THR A 42 -2.46 0.44 -0.23
N MET A 43 -1.72 -0.37 0.52
CA MET A 43 -2.02 -1.78 0.72
C MET A 43 -3.32 -1.94 1.52
N ALA A 44 -3.46 -1.20 2.63
CA ALA A 44 -4.69 -1.21 3.41
C ALA A 44 -5.90 -0.77 2.57
N ALA A 45 -5.78 0.31 1.80
CA ALA A 45 -6.86 0.78 0.94
C ALA A 45 -7.33 -0.26 -0.09
N LEU A 46 -6.41 -1.06 -0.65
CA LEU A 46 -6.74 -2.17 -1.54
C LEU A 46 -7.45 -3.30 -0.78
N ALA A 47 -6.97 -3.68 0.40
CA ALA A 47 -7.60 -4.70 1.24
C ALA A 47 -9.02 -4.29 1.65
N TYR A 48 -9.20 -3.08 2.16
CA TYR A 48 -10.52 -2.54 2.50
C TYR A 48 -11.46 -2.44 1.30
N GLY A 49 -10.93 -2.17 0.10
CA GLY A 49 -11.70 -2.16 -1.14
C GLY A 49 -12.24 -3.53 -1.54
N LEU A 50 -11.64 -4.62 -1.07
CA LEU A 50 -12.08 -6.00 -1.30
C LEU A 50 -13.01 -6.53 -0.20
N ALA A 51 -12.87 -6.04 1.02
CA ALA A 51 -13.58 -6.56 2.20
C ALA A 51 -15.11 -6.59 2.05
N GLY A 52 -15.67 -5.68 1.24
CA GLY A 52 -17.09 -5.67 0.92
C GLY A 52 -17.51 -6.65 -0.18
N VAL A 53 -16.56 -7.24 -0.90
CA VAL A 53 -16.80 -8.08 -2.09
C VAL A 53 -16.38 -9.52 -1.89
N LEU A 54 -15.30 -9.74 -1.12
CA LEU A 54 -14.76 -11.07 -0.84
C LEU A 54 -14.72 -11.28 0.68
N ARG A 55 -15.46 -12.26 1.16
CA ARG A 55 -15.37 -12.72 2.55
C ARG A 55 -14.34 -13.84 2.61
N THR A 56 -13.08 -13.48 2.85
CA THR A 56 -12.01 -14.47 3.07
C THR A 56 -10.83 -13.87 3.79
N ASP A 57 -10.02 -14.72 4.39
CA ASP A 57 -9.16 -14.38 5.50
C ASP A 57 -7.80 -13.76 5.13
N ASP A 58 -7.30 -13.81 3.88
CA ASP A 58 -5.95 -13.31 3.56
C ASP A 58 -5.79 -12.72 2.14
N GLY A 59 -5.07 -11.61 2.00
CA GLY A 59 -4.74 -10.98 0.71
C GLY A 59 -3.33 -10.37 0.65
N ALA A 60 -2.66 -10.49 -0.48
CA ALA A 60 -1.32 -9.92 -0.71
C ALA A 60 -1.24 -9.11 -2.03
N LEU A 61 -0.38 -8.11 -2.07
CA LEU A 61 -0.32 -7.06 -3.09
C LEU A 61 1.06 -6.91 -3.73
N ALA A 62 1.14 -6.68 -5.03
CA ALA A 62 2.40 -6.72 -5.76
C ALA A 62 2.56 -5.67 -6.88
N ARG A 63 3.79 -5.18 -7.15
CA ARG A 63 4.14 -4.28 -8.27
C ARG A 63 5.55 -4.51 -8.85
N ARG A 64 5.66 -4.70 -10.19
CA ARG A 64 6.87 -4.70 -11.06
C ARG A 64 8.10 -5.47 -10.53
N GLY A 65 8.14 -6.80 -10.61
CA GLY A 65 9.32 -7.63 -10.34
C GLY A 65 9.95 -7.49 -8.94
N GLN A 66 9.95 -6.28 -8.40
CA GLN A 66 9.94 -5.95 -6.98
C GLN A 66 8.51 -5.59 -6.61
N VAL A 67 8.02 -6.21 -5.57
CA VAL A 67 6.66 -6.02 -5.09
C VAL A 67 6.67 -5.20 -3.81
N TYR A 68 5.82 -4.19 -3.73
CA TYR A 68 5.35 -3.74 -2.43
C TYR A 68 4.24 -4.70 -2.03
N TRP A 69 4.37 -5.35 -0.92
CA TRP A 69 3.36 -6.28 -0.45
C TRP A 69 3.06 -6.09 1.04
N GLY A 70 1.84 -6.38 1.40
CA GLY A 70 1.36 -6.48 2.77
C GLY A 70 0.24 -7.50 2.77
N ALA A 71 0.14 -8.29 3.81
CA ALA A 71 -0.93 -9.25 3.99
C ALA A 71 -1.96 -8.72 4.98
N PHE A 72 -3.22 -8.99 4.71
CA PHE A 72 -4.35 -8.57 5.51
C PHE A 72 -5.33 -9.71 5.70
N ASP A 73 -5.87 -9.84 6.90
CA ASP A 73 -7.10 -10.59 7.14
C ASP A 73 -8.28 -9.76 6.62
N LEU A 74 -8.97 -10.25 5.61
CA LEU A 74 -10.07 -9.50 4.99
C LEU A 74 -11.35 -9.51 5.83
N ALA A 75 -11.51 -10.47 6.75
CA ALA A 75 -12.67 -10.56 7.63
C ALA A 75 -12.52 -9.64 8.84
N ALA A 76 -11.34 -9.63 9.46
CA ALA A 76 -11.02 -8.79 10.61
C ALA A 76 -10.53 -7.39 10.22
N HIS A 77 -10.16 -7.17 8.95
CA HIS A 77 -9.47 -5.98 8.46
C HIS A 77 -8.12 -5.71 9.15
N ASP A 78 -7.54 -6.74 9.73
CA ASP A 78 -6.28 -6.67 10.42
C ASP A 78 -5.10 -6.83 9.45
N ARG A 79 -4.05 -6.08 9.72
CA ARG A 79 -2.78 -6.23 9.02
C ARG A 79 -2.01 -7.42 9.61
N LEU A 80 -1.66 -8.40 8.77
CA LEU A 80 -0.89 -9.59 9.15
C LEU A 80 0.63 -9.37 9.01
N THR A 81 1.04 -8.55 8.02
CA THR A 81 2.45 -8.20 7.81
C THR A 81 2.62 -6.72 7.55
N PRO A 82 3.76 -6.11 7.93
CA PRO A 82 4.07 -4.73 7.53
C PRO A 82 4.20 -4.63 6.00
N ASP A 83 3.93 -3.44 5.46
CA ASP A 83 4.19 -3.15 4.05
C ASP A 83 5.69 -3.24 3.77
N THR A 84 6.06 -4.03 2.79
CA THR A 84 7.47 -4.34 2.51
C THR A 84 7.74 -4.26 1.00
N ALA A 85 8.89 -3.74 0.63
CA ALA A 85 9.39 -3.79 -0.75
C ALA A 85 10.35 -4.97 -0.89
N ALA A 86 10.02 -5.93 -1.74
CA ALA A 86 10.83 -7.14 -1.91
C ALA A 86 10.66 -7.77 -3.30
N PRO A 87 11.59 -8.61 -3.76
CA PRO A 87 11.37 -9.47 -4.93
C PRO A 87 10.17 -10.40 -4.71
N VAL A 88 9.40 -10.69 -5.76
CA VAL A 88 8.23 -11.59 -5.68
C VAL A 88 8.57 -12.97 -5.08
N THR A 89 9.77 -13.45 -5.35
CA THR A 89 10.26 -14.75 -4.84
C THR A 89 10.38 -14.82 -3.31
N THR A 90 10.49 -13.69 -2.63
CA THR A 90 10.57 -13.66 -1.16
C THR A 90 9.24 -13.95 -0.46
N LEU A 91 8.12 -13.92 -1.21
CA LEU A 91 6.80 -14.26 -0.68
C LEU A 91 6.60 -15.78 -0.53
N GLU A 92 7.52 -16.60 -1.04
CA GLU A 92 7.31 -18.07 -1.09
C GLU A 92 6.96 -18.66 0.28
N ASN A 93 7.74 -18.35 1.31
CA ASN A 93 7.47 -18.86 2.65
C ASN A 93 6.08 -18.43 3.16
N PHE A 94 5.72 -17.17 2.98
CA PHE A 94 4.40 -16.66 3.36
C PHE A 94 3.30 -17.39 2.59
N VAL A 95 3.43 -17.49 1.25
CA VAL A 95 2.45 -18.16 0.38
C VAL A 95 2.27 -19.63 0.74
N GLN A 96 3.32 -20.33 1.17
CA GLN A 96 3.23 -21.73 1.58
C GLN A 96 2.58 -21.92 2.95
N THR A 97 2.80 -21.01 3.88
CA THR A 97 2.39 -21.15 5.28
C THR A 97 1.11 -20.42 5.66
N CYS A 98 0.68 -19.40 4.90
CA CYS A 98 -0.54 -18.65 5.19
C CYS A 98 -1.80 -19.51 5.03
N LYS A 99 -2.87 -19.09 5.71
CA LYS A 99 -4.21 -19.68 5.54
C LYS A 99 -4.70 -19.53 4.10
N LYS A 100 -5.53 -20.43 3.65
CA LYS A 100 -6.14 -20.44 2.33
C LYS A 100 -7.68 -20.27 2.43
N PRO A 101 -8.31 -19.64 1.44
CA PRO A 101 -7.75 -19.13 0.17
C PRO A 101 -6.92 -17.85 0.35
N LEU A 102 -5.83 -17.69 -0.44
CA LEU A 102 -5.00 -16.49 -0.53
C LEU A 102 -5.34 -15.72 -1.80
N PHE A 103 -5.74 -14.47 -1.68
CA PHE A 103 -6.09 -13.59 -2.79
C PHE A 103 -4.97 -12.62 -3.11
N PHE A 104 -4.51 -12.61 -4.36
CA PHE A 104 -3.64 -11.56 -4.86
C PHE A 104 -4.47 -10.43 -5.47
N VAL A 105 -4.22 -9.20 -5.01
CA VAL A 105 -4.90 -7.97 -5.45
C VAL A 105 -3.87 -6.86 -5.68
N GLY A 106 -4.23 -5.87 -6.48
CA GLY A 106 -3.33 -4.78 -6.88
C GLY A 106 -2.70 -5.02 -8.24
N ASP A 107 -1.96 -4.03 -8.72
CA ASP A 107 -1.38 -4.05 -10.07
C ASP A 107 -0.26 -5.10 -10.27
N GLY A 108 0.29 -5.62 -9.19
CA GLY A 108 1.21 -6.76 -9.21
C GLY A 108 0.58 -8.13 -9.00
N ALA A 109 -0.75 -8.21 -8.82
CA ALA A 109 -1.45 -9.46 -8.53
C ALA A 109 -1.20 -10.53 -9.59
N THR A 110 -1.22 -10.16 -10.86
CA THR A 110 -0.97 -11.09 -11.98
C THR A 110 0.46 -11.66 -11.92
N LEU A 111 1.45 -10.86 -11.56
CA LEU A 111 2.83 -11.33 -11.41
C LEU A 111 2.94 -12.34 -10.26
N CYS A 112 2.39 -12.03 -9.11
CA CYS A 112 2.38 -12.95 -7.97
C CYS A 112 1.61 -14.23 -8.29
N TYR A 113 0.44 -14.12 -8.89
CA TYR A 113 -0.34 -15.27 -9.29
C TYR A 113 0.43 -16.18 -10.25
N ASN A 114 1.06 -15.64 -11.30
CA ASN A 114 1.85 -16.43 -12.23
C ASN A 114 3.03 -17.15 -11.58
N THR A 115 3.59 -16.57 -10.54
CA THR A 115 4.68 -17.19 -9.77
C THR A 115 4.17 -18.34 -8.88
N TYR A 116 2.99 -18.17 -8.27
CA TYR A 116 2.48 -19.08 -7.23
C TYR A 116 1.20 -19.83 -7.59
N LYS A 117 0.74 -19.79 -8.84
CA LYS A 117 -0.52 -20.43 -9.30
C LYS A 117 -0.60 -21.96 -9.06
N ASN A 118 0.55 -22.62 -8.90
CA ASN A 118 0.61 -24.04 -8.60
C ASN A 118 0.43 -24.38 -7.11
N VAL A 119 0.41 -23.36 -6.24
CA VAL A 119 0.12 -23.54 -4.81
C VAL A 119 -1.39 -23.60 -4.63
N PRO A 120 -1.93 -24.70 -4.06
CA PRO A 120 -3.38 -24.85 -3.88
C PRO A 120 -3.96 -23.70 -3.05
N GLY A 121 -5.13 -23.20 -3.47
CA GLY A 121 -5.84 -22.13 -2.77
C GLY A 121 -5.31 -20.72 -3.04
N VAL A 122 -4.34 -20.54 -3.95
CA VAL A 122 -3.94 -19.23 -4.45
C VAL A 122 -4.90 -18.76 -5.55
N VAL A 123 -5.43 -17.55 -5.41
CA VAL A 123 -6.43 -16.96 -6.30
C VAL A 123 -5.99 -15.57 -6.75
N CYS A 124 -6.13 -15.28 -8.04
CA CYS A 124 -6.00 -13.93 -8.57
C CYS A 124 -7.37 -13.25 -8.61
N VAL A 125 -7.49 -12.10 -7.99
CA VAL A 125 -8.71 -11.30 -8.05
C VAL A 125 -8.93 -10.81 -9.48
N PRO A 126 -10.17 -10.79 -10.01
CA PRO A 126 -10.46 -10.27 -11.34
C PRO A 126 -9.91 -8.85 -11.55
N GLN A 127 -9.40 -8.57 -12.74
CA GLN A 127 -8.73 -7.31 -13.06
C GLN A 127 -9.50 -6.03 -12.66
N PRO A 128 -10.81 -5.92 -12.83
CA PRO A 128 -11.57 -4.74 -12.38
C PRO A 128 -11.52 -4.51 -10.86
N MET A 129 -11.19 -5.54 -10.08
CA MET A 129 -11.10 -5.49 -8.61
C MET A 129 -9.66 -5.30 -8.12
N GLN A 130 -8.67 -5.35 -8.99
CA GLN A 130 -7.26 -5.15 -8.65
C GLN A 130 -6.86 -3.68 -8.51
N VAL A 131 -7.75 -2.74 -8.88
CA VAL A 131 -7.43 -1.31 -8.89
C VAL A 131 -7.74 -0.65 -7.55
N LEU A 132 -6.86 0.27 -7.15
CA LEU A 132 -7.10 1.13 -6.00
C LEU A 132 -8.32 2.02 -6.25
N ARG A 133 -9.27 2.02 -5.32
CA ARG A 133 -10.50 2.79 -5.39
C ARG A 133 -10.62 3.73 -4.19
N GLY A 134 -11.19 4.91 -4.42
CA GLY A 134 -11.47 5.88 -3.35
C GLY A 134 -12.34 5.30 -2.23
N ALA A 135 -13.25 4.36 -2.54
CA ALA A 135 -14.06 3.67 -1.54
C ALA A 135 -13.21 2.90 -0.52
N GLY A 136 -12.17 2.18 -0.97
CA GLY A 136 -11.24 1.49 -0.07
C GLY A 136 -10.47 2.45 0.83
N VAL A 137 -10.05 3.59 0.27
CA VAL A 137 -9.41 4.66 1.05
C VAL A 137 -10.37 5.21 2.10
N ALA A 138 -11.63 5.47 1.74
CA ALA A 138 -12.64 6.01 2.66
C ALA A 138 -12.95 5.04 3.80
N LEU A 139 -13.10 3.74 3.51
CA LEU A 139 -13.35 2.71 4.53
C LEU A 139 -12.17 2.58 5.50
N ALA A 140 -10.95 2.55 4.98
CA ALA A 140 -9.75 2.49 5.81
C ALA A 140 -9.57 3.78 6.64
N ALA A 141 -9.83 4.96 6.05
CA ALA A 141 -9.77 6.24 6.75
C ALA A 141 -10.80 6.32 7.89
N ARG A 142 -12.01 5.84 7.66
CA ARG A 142 -13.05 5.74 8.69
C ARG A 142 -12.59 4.86 9.85
N ALA A 143 -12.05 3.68 9.58
CA ALA A 143 -11.53 2.80 10.61
C ALA A 143 -10.39 3.43 11.41
N MET A 144 -9.48 4.18 10.76
CA MET A 144 -8.44 4.96 11.43
C MET A 144 -9.03 6.07 12.31
N TRP A 145 -10.05 6.77 11.83
CA TRP A 145 -10.74 7.81 12.61
C TRP A 145 -11.42 7.24 13.84
N GLU A 146 -12.12 6.11 13.71
CA GLU A 146 -12.78 5.42 14.83
C GLU A 146 -11.77 4.93 15.90
N ARG A 147 -10.52 4.65 15.51
CA ARG A 147 -9.40 4.30 16.41
C ARG A 147 -8.60 5.50 16.93
N GLY A 148 -8.92 6.72 16.50
CA GLY A 148 -8.18 7.92 16.90
C GLY A 148 -6.78 8.05 16.27
N GLU A 149 -6.52 7.40 15.12
CA GLU A 149 -5.23 7.38 14.44
C GLU A 149 -5.06 8.52 13.42
N CYS A 150 -6.03 9.42 13.32
CA CYS A 150 -5.94 10.56 12.42
C CYS A 150 -5.00 11.64 12.97
N VAL A 151 -4.37 12.38 12.07
CA VAL A 151 -3.42 13.44 12.40
C VAL A 151 -3.90 14.80 11.92
N PRO A 152 -3.44 15.92 12.53
CA PRO A 152 -3.67 17.24 11.97
C PRO A 152 -3.11 17.37 10.55
N PRO A 153 -3.68 18.24 9.67
CA PRO A 153 -3.21 18.39 8.29
C PRO A 153 -1.71 18.66 8.17
N ALA A 154 -1.13 19.43 9.07
CA ALA A 154 0.29 19.74 9.08
C ALA A 154 1.17 18.49 9.28
N ALA A 155 0.73 17.55 10.11
CA ALA A 155 1.46 16.32 10.46
C ALA A 155 1.27 15.18 9.44
N LEU A 156 0.38 15.34 8.45
CA LEU A 156 0.19 14.33 7.41
C LEU A 156 1.44 14.27 6.51
N LEU A 157 2.14 13.15 6.49
CA LEU A 157 3.38 12.94 5.74
C LEU A 157 3.28 11.74 4.81
N PRO A 158 4.04 11.73 3.69
CA PRO A 158 4.17 10.56 2.84
C PRO A 158 4.98 9.47 3.57
N ASP A 159 4.60 8.23 3.35
CA ASP A 159 5.31 7.05 3.80
C ASP A 159 6.11 6.45 2.63
N TYR A 160 7.41 6.78 2.58
CA TYR A 160 8.29 6.38 1.50
C TYR A 160 8.99 5.06 1.83
N HIS A 161 8.50 3.96 1.29
CA HIS A 161 9.15 2.64 1.39
C HIS A 161 10.36 2.46 0.45
N ARG A 162 10.64 3.43 -0.41
CA ARG A 162 11.73 3.40 -1.37
C ARG A 162 12.30 4.79 -1.57
N LEU A 163 13.61 4.87 -1.72
CA LEU A 163 14.28 6.12 -2.12
C LEU A 163 13.74 6.62 -3.46
N SER A 164 13.65 7.93 -3.62
CA SER A 164 13.33 8.55 -4.91
C SER A 164 14.32 8.10 -6.00
N GLN A 165 13.95 8.24 -7.26
CA GLN A 165 14.87 7.91 -8.37
C GLN A 165 16.16 8.70 -8.27
N ALA A 166 16.09 9.99 -7.95
CA ALA A 166 17.25 10.85 -7.80
C ALA A 166 18.18 10.42 -6.65
N GLU A 167 17.62 10.01 -5.52
CA GLU A 167 18.41 9.50 -4.39
C GLU A 167 19.09 8.17 -4.72
N ARG A 168 18.42 7.29 -5.49
CA ARG A 168 19.00 6.04 -5.94
C ARG A 168 20.14 6.26 -6.92
N GLU A 169 19.94 7.13 -7.92
CA GLU A 169 20.96 7.50 -8.89
C GLU A 169 22.17 8.14 -8.22
N ARG A 170 21.94 8.97 -7.20
CA ARG A 170 23.01 9.55 -6.40
C ARG A 170 23.78 8.48 -5.61
N ALA A 171 23.08 7.59 -4.93
CA ALA A 171 23.71 6.48 -4.19
C ALA A 171 24.49 5.51 -5.11
N GLU A 172 24.02 5.30 -6.35
CA GLU A 172 24.75 4.51 -7.34
C GLU A 172 26.01 5.22 -7.83
N ARG A 173 25.97 6.53 -8.07
CA ARG A 173 27.15 7.34 -8.43
C ARG A 173 28.20 7.34 -7.33
N GLU A 174 27.80 7.59 -6.09
CA GLU A 174 28.69 7.58 -4.91
C GLU A 174 29.39 6.21 -4.74
N LYS A 175 28.67 5.09 -5.00
CA LYS A 175 29.26 3.73 -4.98
C LYS A 175 30.25 3.50 -6.12
N THR A 176 30.03 4.10 -7.28
CA THR A 176 30.91 3.94 -8.45
C THR A 176 32.17 4.78 -8.28
N GLU A 177 32.06 5.99 -7.76
CA GLU A 177 33.19 6.88 -7.46
C GLU A 177 34.07 6.35 -6.33
N GLY A 178 33.45 5.77 -5.28
CA GLY A 178 34.19 5.14 -4.17
C GLY A 178 35.05 3.96 -4.63
N LYS A 179 34.57 3.15 -5.58
CA LYS A 179 35.34 2.03 -6.15
C LYS A 179 36.49 2.45 -7.08
N GLN A 180 36.44 3.65 -7.65
CA GLN A 180 37.52 4.16 -8.52
C GLN A 180 38.66 4.80 -7.68
N ASN A 181 38.42 5.17 -6.44
CA ASN A 181 39.43 5.75 -5.56
C ASN A 181 40.17 4.70 -4.70
N GLU A 182 39.81 3.42 -4.77
CA GLU A 182 40.45 2.30 -4.08
C GLU A 182 41.40 1.48 -5.00
N VAL A 183 41.63 1.92 -6.22
CA VAL A 183 42.62 1.34 -7.17
C VAL A 183 43.75 2.33 -7.40
#